data_ce80a8ca1540912ec40f33970f32f92b
#
_entry.id   ce80a8ca1540912ec40f33970f32f92b
#
_cell.length_a   1.000
_cell.length_b   1.000
_cell.length_c   1.000
_cell.angle_alpha   90.00
_cell.angle_beta   90.00
_cell.angle_gamma   90.00
#
_symmetry.space_group_name_H-M   'P 1'
#
loop_
_entity.id
_entity.type
_entity.pdbx_description
1 polymer ?
#
loop_
_entity_poly.entity_id
_entity_poly.type
_entity_poly.pdbx_seq_one_letter_code
_entity_poly.pdbx_strand_id
1 'polypeptide(L)'
;DNKTDGRCFECGQLWEDTNHVLRCPGDARSQARDAAFNTFRQHLKAQHTPDILANLLCDSMHSWVHRTHITPPTWPTPTEPIMDSITTAFNSQRRIGWDQFFRGCISRAWKDAIRHYYHDRHPGDSFTPDRWMRTTIAGIWKFAMTLWRQRCATYHGEQSALTLEKRRKAAATDATTIYNETISNVRPSDGIILHRAKINEILNWTKQHLDAYLATAEVICEWNIEPG
;
A
#
# COMPACT_ATOMS: atom_id res chain seq x y z
N ASP A 1 -15.82 8.43 -17.73
CA ASP A 1 -14.49 8.82 -17.22
C ASP A 1 -14.58 8.99 -15.70
N ASN A 2 -14.35 7.87 -14.95
CA ASN A 2 -14.16 7.94 -13.51
C ASN A 2 -12.75 8.50 -13.25
N LYS A 3 -12.58 9.79 -13.38
CA LYS A 3 -11.48 10.50 -12.71
C LYS A 3 -11.72 10.33 -11.22
N THR A 4 -11.07 9.36 -10.60
CA THR A 4 -10.83 9.43 -9.16
C THR A 4 -10.16 10.77 -8.94
N ASP A 5 -10.72 11.59 -8.08
CA ASP A 5 -10.29 12.98 -7.84
C ASP A 5 -8.88 13.08 -7.21
N GLY A 6 -8.06 12.05 -7.35
CA GLY A 6 -6.70 11.96 -6.83
C GLY A 6 -6.61 11.84 -5.31
N ARG A 7 -7.74 11.68 -4.61
CA ARG A 7 -7.75 11.54 -3.14
C ARG A 7 -7.29 10.16 -2.70
N CYS A 8 -6.55 10.14 -1.62
CA CYS A 8 -6.23 8.90 -0.93
C CYS A 8 -7.51 8.32 -0.32
N PHE A 9 -7.81 7.08 -0.67
CA PHE A 9 -9.01 6.39 -0.20
C PHE A 9 -8.99 6.14 1.32
N GLU A 10 -7.80 5.95 1.91
CA GLU A 10 -7.68 5.63 3.34
C GLU A 10 -7.77 6.87 4.25
N CYS A 11 -7.19 8.00 3.85
CA CYS A 11 -7.14 9.20 4.71
C CYS A 11 -7.83 10.43 4.11
N GLY A 12 -8.35 10.34 2.88
CA GLY A 12 -9.04 11.44 2.21
C GLY A 12 -8.14 12.59 1.74
N GLN A 13 -6.83 12.55 1.98
CA GLN A 13 -5.91 13.61 1.57
C GLN A 13 -5.90 13.76 0.06
N LEU A 14 -5.97 15.02 -0.43
CA LEU A 14 -5.84 15.37 -1.85
C LEU A 14 -4.44 14.99 -2.35
N TRP A 15 -4.35 14.43 -3.56
CA TRP A 15 -3.12 14.08 -4.25
C TRP A 15 -2.31 12.96 -3.58
N GLU A 16 -2.64 11.73 -3.93
CA GLU A 16 -1.85 10.58 -3.54
C GLU A 16 -0.65 10.44 -4.48
N ASP A 17 0.53 10.86 -4.01
CA ASP A 17 1.82 10.64 -4.66
C ASP A 17 2.59 9.48 -3.99
N THR A 18 3.76 9.16 -4.54
CA THR A 18 4.64 8.11 -3.99
C THR A 18 5.02 8.37 -2.53
N ASN A 19 5.28 9.64 -2.17
CA ASN A 19 5.61 10.00 -0.80
C ASN A 19 4.41 9.83 0.13
N HIS A 20 3.20 10.15 -0.36
CA HIS A 20 1.98 9.92 0.41
C HIS A 20 1.76 8.43 0.67
N VAL A 21 1.99 7.55 -0.31
CA VAL A 21 1.89 6.10 -0.10
C VAL A 21 2.74 5.63 1.08
N LEU A 22 3.95 6.17 1.23
CA LEU A 22 4.86 5.84 2.34
C LEU A 22 4.44 6.49 3.67
N ARG A 23 3.77 7.64 3.63
CA ARG A 23 3.45 8.52 4.78
C ARG A 23 1.98 8.56 5.15
N CYS A 24 1.12 7.84 4.45
CA CYS A 24 -0.32 7.88 4.67
C CYS A 24 -0.67 7.58 6.14
N PRO A 25 -1.45 8.41 6.83
CA PRO A 25 -1.82 8.21 8.23
C PRO A 25 -2.96 7.21 8.42
N GLY A 26 -3.52 6.63 7.34
CA GLY A 26 -4.59 5.64 7.44
C GLY A 26 -4.19 4.41 8.27
N ASP A 27 -5.11 3.88 9.07
CA ASP A 27 -4.81 2.82 10.05
C ASP A 27 -4.24 1.56 9.40
N ALA A 28 -4.84 1.08 8.32
CA ALA A 28 -4.35 -0.12 7.62
C ALA A 28 -2.95 0.11 7.03
N ARG A 29 -2.68 1.32 6.53
CA ARG A 29 -1.36 1.71 6.00
C ARG A 29 -0.33 1.84 7.11
N SER A 30 -0.72 2.38 8.27
CA SER A 30 0.14 2.48 9.45
C SER A 30 0.56 1.11 9.94
N GLN A 31 -0.37 0.16 10.10
CA GLN A 31 -0.08 -1.22 10.50
C GLN A 31 0.85 -1.94 9.50
N ALA A 32 0.58 -1.80 8.19
CA ALA A 32 1.43 -2.37 7.15
C ALA A 32 2.84 -1.79 7.18
N ARG A 33 2.97 -0.51 7.48
CA ARG A 33 4.24 0.19 7.61
C ARG A 33 5.06 -0.28 8.80
N ASP A 34 4.43 -0.45 9.96
CA ASP A 34 5.08 -0.97 11.16
C ASP A 34 5.60 -2.40 10.94
N ALA A 35 4.81 -3.24 10.29
CA ALA A 35 5.24 -4.58 9.89
C ALA A 35 6.42 -4.54 8.88
N ALA A 36 6.40 -3.60 7.93
CA ALA A 36 7.47 -3.40 6.97
C ALA A 36 8.76 -2.89 7.63
N PHE A 37 8.66 -1.99 8.63
CA PHE A 37 9.81 -1.56 9.44
C PHE A 37 10.45 -2.72 10.21
N ASN A 38 9.64 -3.55 10.84
CA ASN A 38 10.13 -4.73 11.56
C ASN A 38 10.85 -5.70 10.60
N THR A 39 10.29 -5.92 9.41
CA THR A 39 10.90 -6.75 8.38
C THR A 39 12.23 -6.17 7.90
N PHE A 40 12.30 -4.85 7.68
CA PHE A 40 13.54 -4.19 7.27
C PHE A 40 14.62 -4.24 8.36
N ARG A 41 14.25 -4.04 9.62
CA ARG A 41 15.19 -4.19 10.75
C ARG A 41 15.73 -5.61 10.86
N GLN A 42 14.89 -6.63 10.70
CA GLN A 42 15.34 -8.03 10.66
C GLN A 42 16.27 -8.29 9.48
N HIS A 43 15.99 -7.70 8.32
CA HIS A 43 16.84 -7.79 7.15
C HIS A 43 18.24 -7.20 7.39
N LEU A 44 18.34 -6.03 8.03
CA LEU A 44 19.63 -5.44 8.42
C LEU A 44 20.39 -6.33 9.41
N LYS A 45 19.70 -6.91 10.40
CA LYS A 45 20.29 -7.85 11.35
C LYS A 45 20.85 -9.11 10.67
N ALA A 46 20.08 -9.69 9.74
CA ALA A 46 20.50 -10.84 8.96
C ALA A 46 21.74 -10.59 8.08
N GLN A 47 22.03 -9.30 7.80
CA GLN A 47 23.24 -8.87 7.12
C GLN A 47 24.37 -8.50 8.08
N HIS A 48 24.25 -8.82 9.35
CA HIS A 48 25.22 -8.46 10.38
C HIS A 48 25.49 -6.93 10.45
N THR A 49 24.51 -6.11 10.03
CA THR A 49 24.64 -4.64 10.16
C THR A 49 24.81 -4.27 11.62
N PRO A 50 25.79 -3.43 11.98
CA PRO A 50 25.97 -2.96 13.35
C PRO A 50 24.67 -2.39 13.92
N ASP A 51 24.30 -2.75 15.14
CA ASP A 51 23.03 -2.30 15.74
C ASP A 51 22.90 -0.77 15.74
N ILE A 52 23.99 -0.07 15.99
CA ILE A 52 24.04 1.40 15.97
C ILE A 52 23.66 1.97 14.59
N LEU A 53 24.13 1.35 13.52
CA LEU A 53 23.83 1.76 12.15
C LEU A 53 22.40 1.31 11.76
N ALA A 54 22.00 0.10 12.12
CA ALA A 54 20.66 -0.41 11.85
C ALA A 54 19.59 0.45 12.52
N ASN A 55 19.81 0.84 13.79
CA ASN A 55 18.92 1.73 14.52
C ASN A 55 18.89 3.13 13.88
N LEU A 56 20.05 3.73 13.58
CA LEU A 56 20.10 5.04 12.95
C LEU A 56 19.36 5.10 11.61
N LEU A 57 19.50 4.07 10.77
CA LEU A 57 18.76 3.97 9.50
C LEU A 57 17.24 3.84 9.74
N CYS A 58 16.84 2.92 10.62
CA CYS A 58 15.42 2.72 10.94
C CYS A 58 14.79 3.96 11.57
N ASP A 59 15.46 4.62 12.51
CA ASP A 59 14.96 5.81 13.20
C ASP A 59 14.87 7.01 12.24
N SER A 60 15.83 7.16 11.34
CA SER A 60 15.80 8.19 10.30
C SER A 60 14.67 7.97 9.31
N MET A 61 14.46 6.72 8.87
CA MET A 61 13.33 6.36 8.01
C MET A 61 12.00 6.62 8.71
N HIS A 62 11.88 6.21 9.97
CA HIS A 62 10.69 6.41 10.78
C HIS A 62 10.37 7.91 10.96
N SER A 63 11.39 8.71 11.32
CA SER A 63 11.26 10.17 11.46
C SER A 63 10.81 10.81 10.14
N TRP A 64 11.38 10.39 9.00
CA TRP A 64 10.97 10.91 7.71
C TRP A 64 9.53 10.56 7.37
N VAL A 65 9.10 9.34 7.64
CA VAL A 65 7.73 8.88 7.41
C VAL A 65 6.73 9.67 8.24
N HIS A 66 7.01 9.88 9.52
CA HIS A 66 6.15 10.60 10.46
C HIS A 66 6.30 12.13 10.38
N ARG A 67 7.11 12.65 9.43
CA ARG A 67 7.37 14.09 9.28
C ARG A 67 7.95 14.74 10.53
N THR A 68 8.64 13.95 11.35
CA THR A 68 9.35 14.44 12.52
C THR A 68 10.79 14.86 12.15
N HIS A 69 11.44 15.60 13.03
CA HIS A 69 12.82 16.02 12.80
C HIS A 69 13.77 14.82 12.80
N ILE A 70 14.58 14.69 11.75
CA ILE A 70 15.61 13.66 11.65
C ILE A 70 16.85 14.18 12.35
N THR A 71 17.08 13.69 13.56
CA THR A 71 18.18 14.14 14.42
C THR A 71 19.50 13.46 13.99
N PRO A 72 20.58 14.23 13.82
CA PRO A 72 21.91 13.66 13.64
C PRO A 72 22.29 12.78 14.85
N PRO A 73 23.06 11.71 14.62
CA PRO A 73 23.56 10.91 15.73
C PRO A 73 24.46 11.76 16.66
N THR A 74 24.22 11.64 17.95
CA THR A 74 25.07 12.24 19.00
C THR A 74 25.78 11.11 19.73
N TRP A 75 27.09 11.22 19.86
CA TRP A 75 27.91 10.22 20.51
C TRP A 75 28.41 10.73 21.86
N PRO A 76 28.33 9.94 22.93
CA PRO A 76 28.78 10.38 24.26
C PRO A 76 30.31 10.60 24.34
N THR A 77 31.07 9.93 23.48
CA THR A 77 32.51 10.12 23.31
C THR A 77 32.89 9.95 21.84
N PRO A 78 33.53 10.93 21.18
CA PRO A 78 33.92 10.86 19.78
C PRO A 78 35.26 10.10 19.60
N THR A 79 35.36 8.88 20.10
CA THR A 79 36.65 8.18 20.20
C THR A 79 36.81 7.03 19.23
N GLU A 80 35.80 6.65 18.46
CA GLU A 80 35.95 5.58 17.49
C GLU A 80 35.85 6.13 16.04
N PRO A 81 36.80 5.80 15.13
CA PRO A 81 36.76 6.20 13.73
C PRO A 81 35.47 5.84 12.99
N ILE A 82 34.79 4.80 13.46
CA ILE A 82 33.50 4.39 12.92
C ILE A 82 32.39 5.43 13.15
N MET A 83 32.40 6.13 14.29
CA MET A 83 31.40 7.15 14.62
C MET A 83 31.47 8.33 13.67
N ASP A 84 32.68 8.77 13.33
CA ASP A 84 32.90 9.83 12.34
C ASP A 84 32.46 9.40 10.95
N SER A 85 32.74 8.14 10.58
CA SER A 85 32.29 7.57 9.30
C SER A 85 30.77 7.50 9.21
N ILE A 86 30.09 7.09 10.27
CA ILE A 86 28.62 7.05 10.35
C ILE A 86 28.04 8.46 10.28
N THR A 87 28.61 9.42 11.01
CA THR A 87 28.18 10.83 10.98
C THR A 87 28.35 11.43 9.58
N THR A 88 29.46 11.15 8.93
CA THR A 88 29.73 11.57 7.54
C THR A 88 28.71 10.96 6.58
N ALA A 89 28.40 9.67 6.73
CA ALA A 89 27.43 8.98 5.90
C ALA A 89 26.01 9.54 6.11
N PHE A 90 25.63 9.78 7.35
CA PHE A 90 24.34 10.40 7.70
C PHE A 90 24.20 11.80 7.08
N ASN A 91 25.19 12.65 7.25
CA ASN A 91 25.20 14.00 6.69
C ASN A 91 25.17 13.99 5.15
N SER A 92 25.87 13.04 4.54
CA SER A 92 25.83 12.83 3.09
C SER A 92 24.46 12.38 2.61
N GLN A 93 23.82 11.44 3.34
CA GLN A 93 22.45 11.01 3.03
C GLN A 93 21.44 12.14 3.23
N ARG A 94 21.58 12.95 4.26
CA ARG A 94 20.73 14.12 4.48
C ARG A 94 20.78 15.11 3.32
N ARG A 95 21.95 15.29 2.68
CA ARG A 95 22.11 16.14 1.49
C ARG A 95 21.45 15.55 0.25
N ILE A 96 21.50 14.22 0.08
CA ILE A 96 20.79 13.50 -1.00
C ILE A 96 19.27 13.60 -0.79
N GLY A 97 18.82 13.54 0.45
CA GLY A 97 17.42 13.50 0.85
C GLY A 97 16.97 12.11 1.27
N TRP A 98 16.14 12.06 2.31
CA TRP A 98 15.56 10.80 2.80
C TRP A 98 14.41 10.28 1.93
N ASP A 99 13.78 11.16 1.15
CA ASP A 99 12.85 10.76 0.09
C ASP A 99 13.56 9.96 -1.01
N GLN A 100 14.79 10.38 -1.37
CA GLN A 100 15.62 9.68 -2.34
C GLN A 100 16.14 8.34 -1.78
N PHE A 101 16.32 8.24 -0.46
CA PHE A 101 16.67 6.97 0.18
C PHE A 101 15.62 5.87 -0.09
N PHE A 102 14.34 6.20 0.03
CA PHE A 102 13.26 5.25 -0.29
C PHE A 102 13.18 4.87 -1.78
N ARG A 103 13.81 5.66 -2.65
CA ARG A 103 13.97 5.33 -4.08
C ARG A 103 15.22 4.49 -4.37
N GLY A 104 16.00 4.17 -3.33
CA GLY A 104 17.25 3.40 -3.43
C GLY A 104 18.49 4.27 -3.66
N CYS A 105 18.36 5.62 -3.62
CA CYS A 105 19.50 6.54 -3.70
C CYS A 105 20.17 6.64 -2.33
N ILE A 106 21.08 5.72 -2.06
CA ILE A 106 21.82 5.62 -0.80
C ILE A 106 23.22 6.25 -0.96
N SER A 107 23.67 7.01 0.03
CA SER A 107 25.00 7.61 0.02
C SER A 107 26.10 6.54 0.00
N ARG A 108 27.13 6.74 -0.84
CA ARG A 108 28.31 5.86 -0.85
C ARG A 108 29.09 5.89 0.47
N ALA A 109 28.98 6.97 1.24
CA ALA A 109 29.65 7.07 2.54
C ALA A 109 29.19 5.99 3.55
N TRP A 110 27.99 5.42 3.38
CA TRP A 110 27.57 4.24 4.16
C TRP A 110 28.45 3.02 3.91
N LYS A 111 28.94 2.87 2.67
CA LYS A 111 29.89 1.81 2.32
C LYS A 111 31.20 1.95 3.09
N ASP A 112 31.67 3.18 3.27
CA ASP A 112 32.92 3.47 3.99
C ASP A 112 32.74 3.21 5.49
N ALA A 113 31.59 3.60 6.07
CA ALA A 113 31.26 3.30 7.46
C ALA A 113 31.21 1.78 7.72
N ILE A 114 30.60 1.02 6.81
CA ILE A 114 30.56 -0.46 6.88
C ILE A 114 31.95 -1.07 6.72
N ARG A 115 32.77 -0.54 5.81
CA ARG A 115 34.16 -1.03 5.61
C ARG A 115 34.98 -0.88 6.89
N HIS A 116 34.94 0.25 7.56
CA HIS A 116 35.64 0.49 8.82
C HIS A 116 35.18 -0.49 9.89
N TYR A 117 33.88 -0.75 10.01
CA TYR A 117 33.36 -1.70 10.98
C TYR A 117 33.84 -3.13 10.76
N TYR A 118 33.82 -3.62 9.53
CA TYR A 118 34.15 -5.02 9.22
C TYR A 118 35.64 -5.27 9.18
N HIS A 119 36.45 -4.28 8.71
CA HIS A 119 37.90 -4.43 8.66
C HIS A 119 38.50 -4.74 10.03
N ASP A 120 37.96 -4.11 11.08
CA ASP A 120 38.50 -4.23 12.42
C ASP A 120 37.97 -5.47 13.18
N ARG A 121 36.80 -5.98 12.83
CA ARG A 121 36.08 -7.01 13.63
C ARG A 121 35.93 -8.36 12.95
N HIS A 122 36.03 -8.44 11.64
CA HIS A 122 35.82 -9.66 10.86
C HIS A 122 36.86 -9.82 9.73
N PRO A 123 38.16 -9.89 10.03
CA PRO A 123 39.18 -10.14 9.02
C PRO A 123 39.00 -11.56 8.46
N GLY A 124 38.57 -11.68 7.21
CA GLY A 124 38.38 -12.96 6.53
C GLY A 124 36.92 -13.32 6.18
N ASP A 125 35.97 -12.48 6.51
CA ASP A 125 34.57 -12.70 6.12
C ASP A 125 34.34 -12.39 4.62
N SER A 126 33.56 -13.23 3.96
CA SER A 126 33.12 -13.04 2.56
C SER A 126 32.17 -11.87 2.36
N PHE A 127 31.81 -11.19 3.44
CA PHE A 127 30.92 -10.05 3.44
C PHE A 127 31.62 -8.77 2.99
N THR A 128 31.20 -8.24 1.85
CA THR A 128 31.79 -7.01 1.29
C THR A 128 30.86 -5.82 1.49
N PRO A 129 31.40 -4.59 1.68
CA PRO A 129 30.59 -3.38 1.74
C PRO A 129 29.70 -3.18 0.51
N ASP A 130 30.11 -3.64 -0.66
CA ASP A 130 29.29 -3.59 -1.88
C ASP A 130 28.10 -4.56 -1.81
N ARG A 131 28.29 -5.73 -1.24
CA ARG A 131 27.18 -6.67 -0.99
C ARG A 131 26.18 -6.07 -0.01
N TRP A 132 26.67 -5.51 1.09
CA TRP A 132 25.82 -4.84 2.07
C TRP A 132 25.00 -3.71 1.43
N MET A 133 25.62 -2.84 0.63
CA MET A 133 24.92 -1.75 -0.08
C MET A 133 23.80 -2.29 -0.98
N ARG A 134 24.10 -3.28 -1.81
CA ARG A 134 23.10 -3.87 -2.72
C ARG A 134 21.94 -4.52 -1.98
N THR A 135 22.23 -5.26 -0.93
CA THR A 135 21.20 -5.94 -0.14
C THR A 135 20.38 -4.95 0.68
N THR A 136 20.98 -3.87 1.19
CA THR A 136 20.27 -2.79 1.87
C THR A 136 19.31 -2.07 0.91
N ILE A 137 19.75 -1.74 -0.31
CA ILE A 137 18.88 -1.17 -1.35
C ILE A 137 17.71 -2.11 -1.65
N ALA A 138 17.96 -3.41 -1.80
CA ALA A 138 16.91 -4.39 -2.01
C ALA A 138 15.91 -4.45 -0.83
N GLY A 139 16.41 -4.32 0.40
CA GLY A 139 15.58 -4.21 1.60
C GLY A 139 14.69 -2.96 1.62
N ILE A 140 15.23 -1.81 1.21
CA ILE A 140 14.49 -0.55 1.07
C ILE A 140 13.39 -0.69 0.02
N TRP A 141 13.68 -1.27 -1.13
CA TRP A 141 12.68 -1.51 -2.17
C TRP A 141 11.61 -2.51 -1.72
N LYS A 142 11.99 -3.56 -0.99
CA LYS A 142 11.02 -4.49 -0.40
C LYS A 142 10.08 -3.78 0.57
N PHE A 143 10.60 -2.88 1.40
CA PHE A 143 9.80 -2.02 2.28
C PHE A 143 8.78 -1.19 1.46
N ALA A 144 9.25 -0.43 0.48
CA ALA A 144 8.39 0.41 -0.35
C ALA A 144 7.35 -0.40 -1.14
N MET A 145 7.74 -1.55 -1.70
CA MET A 145 6.86 -2.47 -2.43
C MET A 145 5.79 -3.10 -1.54
N THR A 146 6.09 -3.37 -0.27
CA THR A 146 5.10 -3.88 0.68
C THR A 146 3.97 -2.88 0.87
N LEU A 147 4.28 -1.61 1.06
CA LEU A 147 3.29 -0.54 1.19
C LEU A 147 2.53 -0.28 -0.10
N TRP A 148 3.21 -0.34 -1.24
CA TRP A 148 2.57 -0.22 -2.54
C TRP A 148 1.57 -1.35 -2.80
N ARG A 149 1.95 -2.59 -2.52
CA ARG A 149 1.05 -3.77 -2.66
C ARG A 149 -0.16 -3.66 -1.74
N GLN A 150 0.03 -3.25 -0.51
CA GLN A 150 -1.08 -3.00 0.42
C GLN A 150 -2.01 -1.91 -0.13
N ARG A 151 -1.46 -0.81 -0.64
CA ARG A 151 -2.24 0.25 -1.31
C ARG A 151 -3.03 -0.31 -2.50
N CYS A 152 -2.40 -1.10 -3.35
CA CYS A 152 -3.08 -1.73 -4.49
C CYS A 152 -4.19 -2.69 -4.05
N ALA A 153 -3.97 -3.48 -2.99
CA ALA A 153 -5.00 -4.36 -2.44
C ALA A 153 -6.19 -3.57 -1.90
N THR A 154 -5.95 -2.45 -1.23
CA THR A 154 -7.03 -1.57 -0.75
C THR A 154 -7.84 -0.97 -1.90
N TYR A 155 -7.19 -0.55 -2.99
CA TYR A 155 -7.86 0.09 -4.13
C TYR A 155 -8.52 -0.89 -5.10
N HIS A 156 -7.86 -2.02 -5.37
CA HIS A 156 -8.20 -2.94 -6.46
C HIS A 156 -8.51 -4.35 -5.98
N GLY A 157 -8.34 -4.62 -4.69
CA GLY A 157 -8.69 -5.92 -4.10
C GLY A 157 -10.17 -6.23 -4.27
N GLU A 158 -10.53 -7.51 -4.32
CA GLU A 158 -11.92 -7.95 -4.50
C GLU A 158 -12.87 -7.42 -3.42
N GLN A 159 -12.37 -7.25 -2.21
CA GLN A 159 -13.10 -6.71 -1.05
C GLN A 159 -12.90 -5.21 -0.84
N SER A 160 -12.23 -4.51 -1.76
CA SER A 160 -12.09 -3.06 -1.62
C SER A 160 -13.44 -2.37 -1.75
N ALA A 161 -13.67 -1.33 -0.95
CA ALA A 161 -14.92 -0.56 -1.02
C ALA A 161 -15.18 0.00 -2.44
N LEU A 162 -14.12 0.38 -3.16
CA LEU A 162 -14.22 0.84 -4.54
C LEU A 162 -14.66 -0.29 -5.48
N THR A 163 -14.09 -1.50 -5.33
CA THR A 163 -14.47 -2.66 -6.15
C THR A 163 -15.90 -3.10 -5.83
N LEU A 164 -16.27 -3.14 -4.54
CA LEU A 164 -17.63 -3.46 -4.11
C LEU A 164 -18.63 -2.43 -4.64
N GLU A 165 -18.31 -1.14 -4.59
CA GLU A 165 -19.19 -0.09 -5.14
C GLU A 165 -19.31 -0.16 -6.67
N LYS A 166 -18.23 -0.47 -7.40
CA LYS A 166 -18.29 -0.71 -8.85
C LYS A 166 -19.20 -1.91 -9.16
N ARG A 167 -19.06 -3.01 -8.43
CA ARG A 167 -19.92 -4.20 -8.59
C ARG A 167 -21.37 -3.89 -8.26
N ARG A 168 -21.62 -3.10 -7.21
CA ARG A 168 -22.98 -2.64 -6.87
C ARG A 168 -23.59 -1.80 -7.98
N LYS A 169 -22.85 -0.84 -8.53
CA LYS A 169 -23.30 0.02 -9.64
C LYS A 169 -23.59 -0.79 -10.90
N ALA A 170 -22.75 -1.76 -11.23
CA ALA A 170 -23.00 -2.65 -12.35
C ALA A 170 -24.30 -3.44 -12.16
N ALA A 171 -24.49 -4.09 -11.00
CA ALA A 171 -25.71 -4.81 -10.68
C ALA A 171 -26.97 -3.90 -10.68
N ALA A 172 -26.84 -2.64 -10.25
CA ALA A 172 -27.95 -1.67 -10.34
C ALA A 172 -28.29 -1.30 -11.80
N THR A 173 -27.29 -1.21 -12.67
CA THR A 173 -27.49 -0.98 -14.11
C THR A 173 -28.21 -2.17 -14.74
N ASP A 174 -27.76 -3.40 -14.47
CA ASP A 174 -28.37 -4.62 -14.98
C ASP A 174 -29.83 -4.75 -14.49
N ALA A 175 -30.08 -4.48 -13.20
CA ALA A 175 -31.41 -4.47 -12.62
C ALA A 175 -32.35 -3.43 -13.30
N THR A 176 -31.80 -2.25 -13.65
CA THR A 176 -32.56 -1.22 -14.38
C THR A 176 -32.93 -1.67 -15.78
N THR A 177 -32.01 -2.31 -16.49
CA THR A 177 -32.24 -2.83 -17.82
C THR A 177 -33.35 -3.89 -17.79
N ILE A 178 -33.23 -4.89 -16.91
CA ILE A 178 -34.21 -5.94 -16.74
C ILE A 178 -35.57 -5.37 -16.32
N TYR A 179 -35.62 -4.43 -15.37
CA TYR A 179 -36.84 -3.78 -14.93
C TYR A 179 -37.58 -3.14 -16.10
N ASN A 180 -36.89 -2.42 -16.97
CA ASN A 180 -37.50 -1.76 -18.12
C ASN A 180 -37.91 -2.73 -19.21
N GLU A 181 -37.15 -3.79 -19.48
CA GLU A 181 -37.43 -4.81 -20.48
C GLU A 181 -38.59 -5.71 -20.07
N THR A 182 -38.72 -6.02 -18.78
CA THR A 182 -39.75 -6.95 -18.30
C THR A 182 -41.12 -6.27 -18.12
N ILE A 183 -41.17 -4.96 -18.06
CA ILE A 183 -42.44 -4.21 -17.83
C ILE A 183 -43.51 -4.55 -18.89
N SER A 184 -43.08 -4.84 -20.13
CA SER A 184 -43.99 -5.11 -21.26
C SER A 184 -44.00 -6.57 -21.68
N ASN A 185 -43.08 -7.41 -21.20
CA ASN A 185 -42.82 -8.74 -21.79
C ASN A 185 -43.06 -9.91 -20.84
N VAL A 186 -43.45 -9.68 -19.59
CA VAL A 186 -43.75 -10.77 -18.63
C VAL A 186 -45.24 -10.86 -18.33
N ARG A 187 -45.70 -12.04 -17.90
CA ARG A 187 -47.06 -12.23 -17.46
C ARG A 187 -47.44 -11.30 -16.30
N PRO A 188 -48.66 -10.80 -16.21
CA PRO A 188 -49.05 -9.87 -15.14
C PRO A 188 -48.78 -10.40 -13.72
N SER A 189 -48.95 -11.72 -13.49
CA SER A 189 -48.64 -12.37 -12.20
C SER A 189 -47.17 -12.24 -11.82
N ASP A 190 -46.26 -12.38 -12.79
CA ASP A 190 -44.81 -12.39 -12.60
C ASP A 190 -44.30 -10.95 -12.53
N GLY A 191 -44.95 -10.06 -13.27
CA GLY A 191 -44.68 -8.60 -13.19
C GLY A 191 -44.91 -8.04 -11.79
N ILE A 192 -45.87 -8.54 -11.02
CA ILE A 192 -46.11 -8.12 -9.63
C ILE A 192 -44.88 -8.39 -8.77
N ILE A 193 -44.16 -9.48 -9.00
CA ILE A 193 -42.96 -9.83 -8.23
C ILE A 193 -41.80 -8.88 -8.62
N LEU A 194 -41.56 -8.68 -9.92
CA LEU A 194 -40.46 -7.90 -10.44
C LEU A 194 -40.65 -6.38 -10.22
N HIS A 195 -41.88 -5.90 -10.24
CA HIS A 195 -42.18 -4.46 -10.13
C HIS A 195 -42.77 -4.11 -8.74
N ARG A 196 -42.59 -4.96 -7.73
CA ARG A 196 -43.02 -4.70 -6.36
C ARG A 196 -42.38 -3.43 -5.76
N ALA A 197 -41.11 -3.20 -6.09
CA ALA A 197 -40.36 -1.98 -5.72
C ALA A 197 -40.28 -1.05 -6.93
N LYS A 198 -40.29 0.26 -6.68
CA LYS A 198 -40.05 1.25 -7.73
C LYS A 198 -38.56 1.26 -8.13
N ILE A 199 -38.29 1.57 -9.39
CA ILE A 199 -36.89 1.62 -9.89
C ILE A 199 -35.98 2.47 -9.03
N ASN A 200 -36.42 3.61 -8.51
CA ASN A 200 -35.64 4.48 -7.63
C ASN A 200 -35.32 3.81 -6.26
N GLU A 201 -36.12 2.90 -5.80
CA GLU A 201 -35.85 2.10 -4.59
C GLU A 201 -34.81 1.01 -4.90
N ILE A 202 -34.96 0.32 -6.03
CA ILE A 202 -34.05 -0.71 -6.50
C ILE A 202 -32.61 -0.16 -6.64
N LEU A 203 -32.46 1.05 -7.19
CA LEU A 203 -31.17 1.70 -7.36
C LEU A 203 -30.41 1.98 -6.04
N ASN A 204 -31.15 2.03 -4.93
CA ASN A 204 -30.58 2.25 -3.59
C ASN A 204 -30.32 0.95 -2.82
N TRP A 205 -30.63 -0.20 -3.39
CA TRP A 205 -30.43 -1.49 -2.74
C TRP A 205 -28.95 -1.86 -2.57
N THR A 206 -28.67 -2.68 -1.57
CA THR A 206 -27.36 -3.30 -1.41
C THR A 206 -27.09 -4.25 -2.57
N LYS A 207 -25.80 -4.54 -2.82
CA LYS A 207 -25.42 -5.53 -3.86
C LYS A 207 -26.14 -6.86 -3.67
N GLN A 208 -26.24 -7.35 -2.44
CA GLN A 208 -26.91 -8.63 -2.14
C GLN A 208 -28.39 -8.61 -2.55
N HIS A 209 -29.10 -7.52 -2.31
CA HIS A 209 -30.51 -7.38 -2.73
C HIS A 209 -30.64 -7.27 -4.25
N LEU A 210 -29.70 -6.57 -4.91
CA LEU A 210 -29.65 -6.50 -6.36
C LEU A 210 -29.38 -7.87 -6.99
N ASP A 211 -28.43 -8.64 -6.46
CA ASP A 211 -28.14 -10.00 -6.95
C ASP A 211 -29.35 -10.94 -6.80
N ALA A 212 -30.05 -10.86 -5.66
CA ALA A 212 -31.26 -11.64 -5.44
C ALA A 212 -32.39 -11.25 -6.42
N TYR A 213 -32.55 -9.95 -6.70
CA TYR A 213 -33.49 -9.44 -7.70
C TYR A 213 -33.18 -9.97 -9.10
N LEU A 214 -31.90 -9.87 -9.53
CA LEU A 214 -31.42 -10.32 -10.84
C LEU A 214 -31.64 -11.83 -11.01
N ALA A 215 -31.29 -12.63 -10.01
CA ALA A 215 -31.53 -14.08 -10.04
C ALA A 215 -33.02 -14.42 -10.13
N THR A 216 -33.88 -13.67 -9.44
CA THR A 216 -35.33 -13.86 -9.51
C THR A 216 -35.87 -13.50 -10.91
N ALA A 217 -35.38 -12.40 -11.48
CA ALA A 217 -35.76 -11.95 -12.82
C ALA A 217 -35.33 -12.94 -13.90
N GLU A 218 -34.13 -13.50 -13.79
CA GLU A 218 -33.61 -14.52 -14.71
C GLU A 218 -34.54 -15.75 -14.75
N VAL A 219 -34.91 -16.30 -13.60
CA VAL A 219 -35.84 -17.44 -13.49
C VAL A 219 -37.20 -17.09 -14.09
N ILE A 220 -37.74 -15.91 -13.81
CA ILE A 220 -39.05 -15.49 -14.37
C ILE A 220 -38.97 -15.33 -15.90
N CYS A 221 -37.88 -14.73 -16.41
CA CYS A 221 -37.69 -14.58 -17.85
C CYS A 221 -37.56 -15.92 -18.55
N GLU A 222 -36.85 -16.88 -18.00
CA GLU A 222 -36.71 -18.23 -18.55
C GLU A 222 -38.07 -18.92 -18.65
N TRP A 223 -38.96 -18.82 -17.64
CA TRP A 223 -40.27 -19.40 -17.66
C TRP A 223 -41.25 -18.74 -18.65
N ASN A 224 -40.99 -17.52 -19.07
CA ASN A 224 -41.81 -16.80 -20.04
C ASN A 224 -41.37 -17.05 -21.51
N ILE A 225 -40.22 -17.74 -21.72
CA ILE A 225 -39.68 -18.06 -23.06
C ILE A 225 -40.18 -19.43 -23.57
N GLU A 226 -40.95 -20.24 -22.81
CA GLU A 226 -41.50 -21.48 -23.34
C GLU A 226 -42.44 -21.21 -24.50
N PRO A 227 -42.17 -21.83 -25.69
CA PRO A 227 -43.01 -21.65 -26.85
C PRO A 227 -44.38 -22.32 -26.66
N GLY A 228 -45.39 -21.54 -26.93
CA GLY A 228 -46.73 -22.12 -27.15
C GLY A 228 -46.76 -23.00 -28.42
#